data_ab814c74c0a5203d60ded97122c9320d
#
_entry.id   ab814c74c0a5203d60ded97122c9320d
#
_cell.length_a   1.000
_cell.length_b   1.000
_cell.length_c   1.000
_cell.angle_alpha   90.00
_cell.angle_beta   90.00
_cell.angle_gamma   90.00
#
_symmetry.space_group_name_H-M   'P 1'
#
loop_
_entity.id
_entity.type
_entity.pdbx_description
1 polymer ?
#
loop_
_entity_poly.entity_id
_entity_poly.type
_entity_poly.pdbx_seq_one_letter_code
_entity_poly.pdbx_strand_id
1 'polypeptide(L)' 'MKTIKLTESDCVFIHYVLRQYASRTLSLSPNDKQEIREIAAKFK' A
#
# COMPACT_ATOMS: atom_id res chain seq x y z
N MET A 1 13.11 18.05 6.20
CA MET A 1 12.16 16.93 6.10
C MET A 1 10.81 17.41 5.64
N LYS A 2 10.22 16.67 4.72
CA LYS A 2 8.87 16.97 4.25
C LYS A 2 7.87 16.19 5.06
N THR A 3 6.91 16.89 5.63
CA THR A 3 5.82 16.24 6.34
C THR A 3 4.62 16.15 5.42
N ILE A 4 4.11 14.96 5.22
CA ILE A 4 2.94 14.73 4.37
C ILE A 4 1.74 14.52 5.28
N LYS A 5 0.71 15.36 5.11
CA LYS A 5 -0.53 15.19 5.83
C LYS A 5 -1.53 14.45 4.94
N LEU A 6 -2.02 13.33 5.42
CA LEU A 6 -2.99 12.53 4.70
C LEU A 6 -4.31 12.53 5.45
N THR A 7 -5.41 12.67 4.71
CA THR A 7 -6.74 12.52 5.27
C THR A 7 -7.08 11.04 5.38
N GLU A 8 -8.15 10.71 6.10
CA GLU A 8 -8.63 9.33 6.17
C GLU A 8 -8.93 8.78 4.79
N SER A 9 -9.55 9.60 3.94
CA SER A 9 -9.85 9.20 2.56
C SER A 9 -8.59 8.89 1.78
N ASP A 10 -7.56 9.69 1.97
CA ASP A 10 -6.28 9.46 1.29
C ASP A 10 -5.67 8.14 1.73
N CYS A 11 -5.70 7.86 3.03
CA CYS A 11 -5.14 6.62 3.57
C CYS A 11 -5.89 5.40 3.05
N VAL A 12 -7.21 5.46 3.03
CA VAL A 12 -8.04 4.36 2.50
C VAL A 12 -7.75 4.13 1.03
N PHE A 13 -7.61 5.21 0.27
CA PHE A 13 -7.33 5.11 -1.15
C PHE A 13 -5.96 4.49 -1.42
N ILE A 14 -4.94 4.94 -0.68
CA ILE A 14 -3.59 4.39 -0.82
C ILE A 14 -3.57 2.92 -0.45
N HIS A 15 -4.22 2.56 0.65
CA HIS A 15 -4.33 1.16 1.07
C HIS A 15 -4.94 0.29 -0.03
N TYR A 16 -6.02 0.76 -0.62
CA TYR A 16 -6.70 0.05 -1.69
C TYR A 16 -5.82 -0.12 -2.91
N VAL A 17 -5.15 0.96 -3.33
CA VAL A 17 -4.27 0.93 -4.50
C VAL A 17 -3.12 -0.05 -4.31
N LEU A 18 -2.51 -0.04 -3.13
CA LEU A 18 -1.41 -0.95 -2.83
C LEU A 18 -1.85 -2.41 -2.88
N ARG A 19 -3.02 -2.70 -2.34
CA ARG A 19 -3.57 -4.07 -2.38
C ARG A 19 -3.88 -4.51 -3.79
N GLN A 20 -4.44 -3.62 -4.61
CA GLN A 20 -4.73 -3.92 -6.00
C GLN A 20 -3.45 -4.17 -6.77
N TYR A 21 -2.43 -3.37 -6.53
CA TYR A 21 -1.14 -3.54 -7.19
C TYR A 21 -0.56 -4.92 -6.89
N ALA A 22 -0.54 -5.29 -5.62
CA ALA A 22 0.00 -6.58 -5.20
C ALA A 22 -0.80 -7.75 -5.77
N SER A 23 -2.13 -7.57 -5.90
CA SER A 23 -3.00 -8.61 -6.43
C SER A 23 -2.84 -8.80 -7.94
N ARG A 24 -2.60 -7.71 -8.67
CA ARG A 24 -2.55 -7.75 -10.13
C ARG A 24 -1.17 -8.05 -10.69
N THR A 25 -0.12 -7.73 -9.96
CA THR A 25 1.24 -7.90 -10.45
C THR A 25 1.74 -9.30 -10.15
N LEU A 26 1.77 -10.14 -11.18
CA LEU A 26 2.19 -11.53 -11.04
C LEU A 26 3.71 -11.69 -10.95
N SER A 27 4.44 -10.66 -11.36
CA SER A 27 5.91 -10.71 -11.37
C SER A 27 6.52 -10.40 -10.00
N LEU A 28 5.72 -10.03 -9.01
CA LEU A 28 6.23 -9.74 -7.68
C LEU A 28 6.59 -11.02 -6.95
N SER A 29 7.75 -11.00 -6.27
CA SER A 29 8.13 -12.12 -5.42
C SER A 29 7.22 -12.17 -4.19
N PRO A 30 7.11 -13.35 -3.52
CA PRO A 30 6.33 -13.43 -2.29
C PRO A 30 6.78 -12.43 -1.23
N ASN A 31 8.08 -12.16 -1.17
CA ASN A 31 8.63 -11.21 -0.22
C ASN A 31 8.15 -9.77 -0.52
N ASP A 32 8.15 -9.41 -1.80
CA ASP A 32 7.69 -8.09 -2.21
C ASP A 32 6.20 -7.90 -1.92
N LYS A 33 5.40 -8.94 -2.16
CA LYS A 33 3.98 -8.90 -1.85
C LYS A 33 3.74 -8.67 -0.37
N GLN A 34 4.52 -9.34 0.47
CA GLN A 34 4.40 -9.18 1.92
C GLN A 34 4.77 -7.77 2.34
N GLU A 35 5.82 -7.20 1.78
CA GLU A 35 6.23 -5.83 2.06
C GLU A 35 5.12 -4.85 1.70
N ILE A 36 4.51 -5.03 0.55
CA ILE A 36 3.42 -4.15 0.11
C ILE A 36 2.25 -4.24 1.09
N ARG A 37 1.92 -5.44 1.55
CA ARG A 37 0.85 -5.62 2.53
C ARG A 37 1.16 -4.93 3.86
N GLU A 38 2.41 -5.01 4.30
CA GLU A 38 2.83 -4.36 5.54
C GLU A 38 2.75 -2.84 5.42
N ILE A 39 3.17 -2.31 4.29
CA ILE A 39 3.08 -0.88 4.03
C ILE A 39 1.61 -0.46 3.96
N ALA A 40 0.80 -1.23 3.24
CA ALA A 40 -0.63 -0.92 3.11
C ALA A 40 -1.33 -0.91 4.47
N ALA A 41 -0.93 -1.79 5.37
CA ALA A 41 -1.53 -1.85 6.70
C ALA A 41 -1.29 -0.58 7.51
N LYS A 42 -0.23 0.16 7.20
CA LYS A 42 0.07 1.42 7.88
C LYS A 42 -0.91 2.53 7.51
N PHE A 43 -1.56 2.39 6.36
CA PHE A 43 -2.53 3.37 5.87
C PHE A 43 -3.97 2.99 6.19
N LYS A 44 -4.16 1.86 6.78
CA LYS A 44 -5.50 1.35 7.09
C LYS A 44 -6.21 2.16 8.18
#